data_12b6b179edc49b12030df77180ec129b
#
_entry.id   12b6b179edc49b12030df77180ec129b
#
_cell.length_a   1.000
_cell.length_b   1.000
_cell.length_c   1.000
_cell.angle_alpha   90.00
_cell.angle_beta   90.00
_cell.angle_gamma   90.00
#
_symmetry.space_group_name_H-M   'P 1'
#
loop_
_entity.id
_entity.type
_entity.pdbx_description
1 polymer ?
#
loop_
_entity_poly.entity_id
_entity_poly.type
_entity_poly.pdbx_seq_one_letter_code
_entity_poly.pdbx_strand_id
1 'polypeptide(L)'
;MPASPARKARTRAEILEHAARLFRLRGHAGTNIDDIMLAAGLTRGAFYAHFTSKDDLFVETIRAGHGLPARLRAGAVETVLDEYLDKESLAANALACALAALPADVARGPLAAQLAYANQLHIAIGELARGCRRKLDADATAAAILAIGAVILARASGDRRLGDWLLRCARRTTKALLKPPVSPARSKSTSRRKSAAARRPKRAARSPGGRA
;
A
#
# COMPACT_ATOMS: atom_id res chain seq x y z
N MET A 1 24.05 15.13 -34.54
CA MET A 1 23.42 13.79 -34.56
C MET A 1 22.31 13.78 -33.53
N PRO A 2 21.06 13.45 -33.86
CA PRO A 2 19.99 13.29 -32.88
C PRO A 2 20.34 12.15 -31.91
N ALA A 3 20.03 12.35 -30.63
CA ALA A 3 20.30 11.33 -29.60
C ALA A 3 19.51 10.05 -29.92
N SER A 4 20.15 8.88 -29.76
CA SER A 4 19.47 7.61 -29.94
C SER A 4 18.29 7.46 -28.99
N PRO A 5 17.21 6.71 -29.33
CA PRO A 5 16.06 6.47 -28.44
C PRO A 5 16.46 5.95 -27.06
N ALA A 6 17.46 5.07 -27.00
CA ALA A 6 17.99 4.53 -25.73
C ALA A 6 18.65 5.63 -24.87
N ARG A 7 19.42 6.53 -25.46
CA ARG A 7 20.03 7.67 -24.76
C ARG A 7 18.95 8.63 -24.23
N LYS A 8 17.92 8.90 -25.06
CA LYS A 8 16.80 9.76 -24.65
C LYS A 8 16.05 9.18 -23.44
N ALA A 9 15.77 7.87 -23.44
CA ALA A 9 15.11 7.18 -22.34
C ALA A 9 15.96 7.22 -21.06
N ARG A 10 17.27 6.99 -21.15
CA ARG A 10 18.19 7.07 -20.02
C ARG A 10 18.23 8.46 -19.42
N THR A 11 18.39 9.50 -20.23
CA THR A 11 18.39 10.89 -19.75
C THR A 11 17.08 11.26 -19.06
N ARG A 12 15.92 10.81 -19.62
CA ARG A 12 14.62 11.01 -18.98
C ARG A 12 14.55 10.34 -17.59
N ALA A 13 15.06 9.13 -17.45
CA ALA A 13 15.09 8.41 -16.18
C ALA A 13 15.99 9.12 -15.13
N GLU A 14 17.15 9.62 -15.55
CA GLU A 14 18.07 10.39 -14.69
C GLU A 14 17.41 11.68 -14.18
N ILE A 15 16.74 12.45 -15.06
CA ILE A 15 15.99 13.65 -14.64
C ILE A 15 14.89 13.27 -13.64
N LEU A 16 14.13 12.21 -13.91
CA LEU A 16 13.04 11.75 -13.05
C LEU A 16 13.53 11.35 -11.65
N GLU A 17 14.65 10.66 -11.56
CA GLU A 17 15.26 10.23 -10.30
C GLU A 17 15.68 11.43 -9.45
N HIS A 18 16.44 12.37 -10.03
CA HIS A 18 16.88 13.59 -9.34
C HIS A 18 15.71 14.47 -8.93
N ALA A 19 14.71 14.64 -9.79
CA ALA A 19 13.49 15.38 -9.49
C ALA A 19 12.71 14.73 -8.33
N ALA A 20 12.51 13.41 -8.37
CA ALA A 20 11.82 12.68 -7.32
C ALA A 20 12.50 12.85 -5.96
N ARG A 21 13.83 12.85 -5.92
CA ARG A 21 14.60 13.11 -4.71
C ARG A 21 14.41 14.55 -4.21
N LEU A 22 14.58 15.54 -5.09
CA LEU A 22 14.47 16.96 -4.72
C LEU A 22 13.07 17.35 -4.27
N PHE A 23 12.03 16.90 -4.96
CA PHE A 23 10.65 17.12 -4.52
C PHE A 23 10.38 16.55 -3.13
N ARG A 24 10.86 15.34 -2.82
CA ARG A 24 10.68 14.76 -1.48
C ARG A 24 11.47 15.48 -0.38
N LEU A 25 12.60 16.09 -0.73
CA LEU A 25 13.42 16.85 0.20
C LEU A 25 12.89 18.25 0.47
N ARG A 26 12.49 18.97 -0.59
CA ARG A 26 12.23 20.43 -0.56
C ARG A 26 10.77 20.78 -0.88
N GLY A 27 9.95 19.79 -1.22
CA GLY A 27 8.60 20.00 -1.74
C GLY A 27 8.59 20.47 -3.19
N HIS A 28 7.39 20.51 -3.79
CA HIS A 28 7.20 20.99 -5.15
C HIS A 28 7.54 22.47 -5.29
N ALA A 29 7.06 23.33 -4.36
CA ALA A 29 7.30 24.77 -4.41
C ALA A 29 8.79 25.14 -4.21
N GLY A 30 9.49 24.41 -3.33
CA GLY A 30 10.91 24.66 -3.01
C GLY A 30 11.91 24.07 -4.00
N THR A 31 11.44 23.49 -5.11
CA THR A 31 12.29 22.88 -6.15
C THR A 31 12.06 23.57 -7.48
N ASN A 32 13.13 24.00 -8.16
CA ASN A 32 13.05 24.57 -9.51
C ASN A 32 13.70 23.63 -10.54
N ILE A 33 13.45 23.91 -11.84
CA ILE A 33 13.95 23.11 -12.95
C ILE A 33 15.49 23.15 -13.00
N ASP A 34 16.08 24.30 -12.71
CA ASP A 34 17.54 24.48 -12.76
C ASP A 34 18.25 23.61 -11.72
N ASP A 35 17.71 23.53 -10.50
CA ASP A 35 18.24 22.63 -9.44
C ASP A 35 18.20 21.17 -9.87
N ILE A 36 17.10 20.75 -10.50
CA ILE A 36 16.93 19.38 -10.98
C ILE A 36 17.94 19.07 -12.08
N MET A 37 18.06 19.96 -13.07
CA MET A 37 18.95 19.75 -14.21
C MET A 37 20.41 19.80 -13.79
N LEU A 38 20.77 20.69 -12.88
CA LEU A 38 22.11 20.74 -12.28
C LEU A 38 22.44 19.43 -11.55
N ALA A 39 21.50 18.91 -10.74
CA ALA A 39 21.68 17.66 -10.04
C ALA A 39 21.83 16.45 -10.98
N ALA A 40 21.22 16.51 -12.16
CA ALA A 40 21.34 15.51 -13.20
C ALA A 40 22.58 15.69 -14.11
N GLY A 41 23.39 16.75 -13.90
CA GLY A 41 24.53 17.08 -14.74
C GLY A 41 24.14 17.51 -16.17
N LEU A 42 22.95 18.12 -16.32
CA LEU A 42 22.34 18.49 -17.61
C LEU A 42 22.06 19.99 -17.68
N THR A 43 21.92 20.49 -18.90
CA THR A 43 21.51 21.89 -19.13
C THR A 43 20.00 22.06 -19.04
N ARG A 44 19.53 23.24 -18.65
CA ARG A 44 18.09 23.60 -18.63
C ARG A 44 17.39 23.32 -19.97
N GLY A 45 18.06 23.56 -21.10
CA GLY A 45 17.50 23.31 -22.43
C GLY A 45 17.15 21.85 -22.68
N ALA A 46 17.89 20.91 -22.08
CA ALA A 46 17.62 19.48 -22.19
C ALA A 46 16.30 19.06 -21.51
N PHE A 47 15.80 19.83 -20.53
CA PHE A 47 14.55 19.55 -19.83
C PHE A 47 13.36 19.44 -20.79
N TYR A 48 13.19 20.44 -21.64
CA TYR A 48 12.02 20.55 -22.53
C TYR A 48 11.97 19.51 -23.64
N ALA A 49 13.07 18.76 -23.85
CA ALA A 49 13.07 17.59 -24.73
C ALA A 49 12.39 16.36 -24.09
N HIS A 50 12.12 16.39 -22.76
CA HIS A 50 11.63 15.26 -21.98
C HIS A 50 10.34 15.54 -21.21
N PHE A 51 10.13 16.78 -20.75
CA PHE A 51 8.99 17.18 -19.91
C PHE A 51 8.49 18.56 -20.37
N THR A 52 7.16 18.76 -20.30
CA THR A 52 6.52 19.99 -20.74
C THR A 52 6.54 21.09 -19.67
N SER A 53 6.55 20.70 -18.39
CA SER A 53 6.55 21.61 -17.26
C SER A 53 7.09 20.94 -16.00
N LYS A 54 7.34 21.74 -14.95
CA LYS A 54 7.67 21.20 -13.61
C LYS A 54 6.53 20.36 -13.05
N ASP A 55 5.28 20.74 -13.32
CA ASP A 55 4.10 20.00 -12.88
C ASP A 55 3.98 18.65 -13.57
N ASP A 56 4.27 18.59 -14.89
CA ASP A 56 4.33 17.33 -15.63
C ASP A 56 5.39 16.40 -15.01
N LEU A 57 6.59 16.90 -14.76
CA LEU A 57 7.65 16.15 -14.11
C LEU A 57 7.24 15.70 -12.69
N PHE A 58 6.55 16.55 -11.91
CA PHE A 58 6.06 16.22 -10.57
C PHE A 58 5.07 15.06 -10.62
N VAL A 59 4.10 15.10 -11.54
CA VAL A 59 3.13 14.00 -11.75
C VAL A 59 3.86 12.70 -12.10
N GLU A 60 4.85 12.75 -12.98
CA GLU A 60 5.62 11.56 -13.35
C GLU A 60 6.44 10.99 -12.19
N THR A 61 6.99 11.85 -11.31
CA THR A 61 7.69 11.37 -10.10
C THR A 61 6.77 10.62 -9.14
N ILE A 62 5.51 11.04 -9.05
CA ILE A 62 4.50 10.33 -8.23
C ILE A 62 4.10 9.01 -8.90
N ARG A 63 3.87 9.02 -10.22
CA ARG A 63 3.53 7.81 -11.01
C ARG A 63 4.60 6.73 -10.95
N ALA A 64 5.86 7.11 -10.88
CA ALA A 64 6.97 6.18 -10.73
C ALA A 64 6.87 5.28 -9.48
N GLY A 65 6.09 5.70 -8.46
CA GLY A 65 5.69 4.84 -7.35
C GLY A 65 6.82 4.40 -6.45
N HIS A 66 7.89 5.20 -6.33
CA HIS A 66 9.00 4.92 -5.42
C HIS A 66 8.54 4.85 -3.95
N GLY A 67 9.19 4.01 -3.18
CA GLY A 67 8.92 3.85 -1.75
C GLY A 67 8.02 2.67 -1.42
N LEU A 68 7.03 2.85 -0.54
CA LEU A 68 6.23 1.76 0.00
C LEU A 68 5.53 0.88 -1.07
N PRO A 69 4.87 1.43 -2.11
CA PRO A 69 4.21 0.59 -3.11
C PRO A 69 5.18 -0.33 -3.85
N ALA A 70 6.35 0.17 -4.24
CA ALA A 70 7.37 -0.62 -4.94
C ALA A 70 7.95 -1.71 -4.04
N ARG A 71 8.22 -1.39 -2.77
CA ARG A 71 8.76 -2.34 -1.78
C ARG A 71 7.77 -3.46 -1.48
N LEU A 72 6.47 -3.15 -1.34
CA LEU A 72 5.42 -4.14 -1.11
C LEU A 72 5.26 -5.10 -2.29
N ARG A 73 5.50 -4.65 -3.52
CA ARG A 73 5.51 -5.53 -4.70
C ARG A 73 6.69 -6.48 -4.73
N ALA A 74 7.85 -6.03 -4.23
CA ALA A 74 9.11 -6.76 -4.33
C ALA A 74 9.37 -7.69 -3.14
N GLY A 75 8.71 -7.47 -1.98
CA GLY A 75 9.03 -8.17 -0.75
C GLY A 75 7.82 -8.67 0.03
N ALA A 76 8.09 -9.44 1.09
CA ALA A 76 7.07 -9.89 2.02
C ALA A 76 6.52 -8.69 2.81
N VAL A 77 5.19 -8.58 2.91
CA VAL A 77 4.51 -7.45 3.56
C VAL A 77 5.01 -7.21 4.98
N GLU A 78 5.20 -8.27 5.78
CA GLU A 78 5.66 -8.15 7.17
C GLU A 78 7.06 -7.53 7.25
N THR A 79 8.00 -8.02 6.45
CA THR A 79 9.37 -7.49 6.39
C THR A 79 9.38 -6.04 5.93
N VAL A 80 8.63 -5.72 4.88
CA VAL A 80 8.55 -4.36 4.34
C VAL A 80 7.98 -3.39 5.36
N LEU A 81 6.93 -3.78 6.10
CA LEU A 81 6.36 -2.94 7.16
C LEU A 81 7.30 -2.78 8.36
N ASP A 82 8.04 -3.83 8.73
CA ASP A 82 9.04 -3.77 9.80
C ASP A 82 10.14 -2.76 9.48
N GLU A 83 10.65 -2.80 8.26
CA GLU A 83 11.67 -1.84 7.80
C GLU A 83 11.10 -0.43 7.58
N TYR A 84 9.86 -0.33 7.06
CA TYR A 84 9.21 0.96 6.79
C TYR A 84 8.88 1.74 8.07
N LEU A 85 8.54 1.01 9.14
CA LEU A 85 8.20 1.57 10.46
C LEU A 85 9.37 1.48 11.46
N ASP A 86 10.59 1.25 10.96
CA ASP A 86 11.77 1.24 11.80
C ASP A 86 12.28 2.66 12.07
N LYS A 87 12.63 2.94 13.34
CA LYS A 87 13.08 4.26 13.78
C LYS A 87 14.41 4.70 13.17
N GLU A 88 15.33 3.75 12.95
CA GLU A 88 16.64 4.04 12.39
C GLU A 88 16.56 4.33 10.90
N SER A 89 15.57 3.73 10.24
CA SER A 89 15.26 3.95 8.83
C SER A 89 14.31 5.13 8.57
N LEU A 90 13.80 5.80 9.62
CA LEU A 90 12.75 6.83 9.50
C LEU A 90 13.10 7.94 8.49
N ALA A 91 14.30 8.50 8.59
CA ALA A 91 14.72 9.58 7.69
C ALA A 91 14.81 9.09 6.23
N ALA A 92 15.42 7.92 6.01
CA ALA A 92 15.54 7.32 4.69
C ALA A 92 14.16 6.93 4.13
N ASN A 93 13.31 6.28 4.92
CA ASN A 93 11.98 5.84 4.50
C ASN A 93 11.05 7.03 4.18
N ALA A 94 11.07 8.08 5.00
CA ALA A 94 10.26 9.28 4.77
C ALA A 94 10.66 10.00 3.47
N LEU A 95 11.97 10.05 3.16
CA LEU A 95 12.48 10.65 1.93
C LEU A 95 12.39 9.73 0.71
N ALA A 96 12.32 8.41 0.91
CA ALA A 96 12.18 7.46 -0.19
C ALA A 96 10.72 7.29 -0.66
N CYS A 97 9.73 7.58 0.20
CA CYS A 97 8.32 7.32 -0.08
C CYS A 97 7.55 8.61 -0.43
N ALA A 98 7.08 8.72 -1.66
CA ALA A 98 6.25 9.86 -2.10
C ALA A 98 4.94 9.97 -1.31
N LEU A 99 4.34 8.84 -0.88
CA LEU A 99 3.11 8.82 -0.08
C LEU A 99 3.29 9.47 1.30
N ALA A 100 4.50 9.40 1.87
CA ALA A 100 4.78 10.03 3.17
C ALA A 100 5.39 11.44 3.02
N ALA A 101 6.12 11.72 1.94
CA ALA A 101 6.84 12.97 1.78
C ALA A 101 6.00 14.10 1.17
N LEU A 102 5.06 13.78 0.27
CA LEU A 102 4.43 14.75 -0.62
C LEU A 102 2.91 14.97 -0.45
N PRO A 103 2.20 14.49 0.59
CA PRO A 103 0.74 14.63 0.65
C PRO A 103 0.27 16.08 0.62
N ALA A 104 1.00 16.99 1.29
CA ALA A 104 0.65 18.41 1.34
C ALA A 104 0.92 19.12 -0.01
N ASP A 105 2.00 18.76 -0.71
CA ASP A 105 2.28 19.30 -2.05
C ASP A 105 1.27 18.81 -3.07
N VAL A 106 0.91 17.53 -3.02
CA VAL A 106 -0.10 16.92 -3.88
C VAL A 106 -1.46 17.56 -3.67
N ALA A 107 -1.89 17.77 -2.41
CA ALA A 107 -3.18 18.37 -2.09
C ALA A 107 -3.32 19.80 -2.65
N ARG A 108 -2.22 20.53 -2.78
CA ARG A 108 -2.16 21.87 -3.39
C ARG A 108 -1.79 21.88 -4.87
N GLY A 109 -1.41 20.72 -5.39
CA GLY A 109 -0.95 20.57 -6.77
C GLY A 109 -2.08 20.35 -7.77
N PRO A 110 -1.72 20.13 -9.05
CA PRO A 110 -2.68 19.89 -10.11
C PRO A 110 -3.45 18.58 -9.87
N LEU A 111 -4.68 18.50 -10.39
CA LEU A 111 -5.55 17.31 -10.29
C LEU A 111 -4.83 16.03 -10.77
N ALA A 112 -4.01 16.14 -11.81
CA ALA A 112 -3.23 15.01 -12.32
C ALA A 112 -2.27 14.42 -11.27
N ALA A 113 -1.68 15.25 -10.40
CA ALA A 113 -0.84 14.81 -9.28
C ALA A 113 -1.68 14.11 -8.20
N GLN A 114 -2.87 14.65 -7.88
CA GLN A 114 -3.80 14.05 -6.93
C GLN A 114 -4.26 12.65 -7.40
N LEU A 115 -4.61 12.51 -8.68
CA LEU A 115 -5.00 11.24 -9.27
C LEU A 115 -3.84 10.23 -9.31
N ALA A 116 -2.62 10.69 -9.63
CA ALA A 116 -1.43 9.85 -9.58
C ALA A 116 -1.14 9.36 -8.15
N TYR A 117 -1.29 10.22 -7.16
CA TYR A 117 -1.12 9.88 -5.75
C TYR A 117 -2.18 8.87 -5.27
N ALA A 118 -3.46 9.12 -5.60
CA ALA A 118 -4.54 8.20 -5.29
C ALA A 118 -4.29 6.81 -5.89
N ASN A 119 -3.79 6.73 -7.12
CA ASN A 119 -3.42 5.46 -7.73
C ASN A 119 -2.29 4.75 -6.96
N GLN A 120 -1.25 5.46 -6.53
CA GLN A 120 -0.18 4.86 -5.73
C GLN A 120 -0.68 4.39 -4.35
N LEU A 121 -1.63 5.10 -3.75
CA LEU A 121 -2.26 4.69 -2.50
C LEU A 121 -3.11 3.43 -2.70
N HIS A 122 -3.91 3.34 -3.77
CA HIS A 122 -4.63 2.12 -4.12
C HIS A 122 -3.70 0.93 -4.33
N ILE A 123 -2.57 1.13 -5.00
CA ILE A 123 -1.56 0.09 -5.17
C ILE A 123 -1.04 -0.37 -3.82
N ALA A 124 -0.65 0.55 -2.93
CA ALA A 124 -0.13 0.18 -1.60
C ALA A 124 -1.16 -0.63 -0.79
N ILE A 125 -2.43 -0.19 -0.77
CA ILE A 125 -3.52 -0.90 -0.08
C ILE A 125 -3.74 -2.29 -0.70
N GLY A 126 -3.76 -2.38 -2.04
CA GLY A 126 -3.92 -3.63 -2.76
C GLY A 126 -2.80 -4.64 -2.48
N GLU A 127 -1.54 -4.17 -2.39
CA GLU A 127 -0.40 -5.01 -2.06
C GLU A 127 -0.45 -5.51 -0.60
N LEU A 128 -0.86 -4.65 0.34
CA LEU A 128 -1.08 -5.06 1.72
C LEU A 128 -2.17 -6.14 1.83
N ALA A 129 -3.30 -5.95 1.15
CA ALA A 129 -4.38 -6.92 1.13
C ALA A 129 -3.94 -8.25 0.51
N ARG A 130 -3.24 -8.22 -0.63
CA ARG A 130 -2.73 -9.40 -1.35
C ARG A 130 -1.73 -10.18 -0.51
N GLY A 131 -0.77 -9.50 0.12
CA GLY A 131 0.24 -10.13 0.96
C GLY A 131 -0.35 -10.87 2.16
N CYS A 132 -1.53 -10.46 2.63
CA CYS A 132 -2.26 -11.10 3.71
C CYS A 132 -3.38 -12.03 3.25
N ARG A 133 -3.43 -12.36 1.95
CA ARG A 133 -4.46 -13.22 1.33
C ARG A 133 -5.89 -12.71 1.57
N ARG A 134 -6.05 -11.39 1.61
CA ARG A 134 -7.34 -10.71 1.78
C ARG A 134 -7.78 -10.04 0.48
N LYS A 135 -9.06 -9.81 0.33
CA LYS A 135 -9.59 -8.83 -0.64
C LYS A 135 -9.30 -7.42 -0.12
N LEU A 136 -9.39 -6.42 -1.00
CA LEU A 136 -9.30 -5.02 -0.61
C LEU A 136 -10.34 -4.75 0.47
N ASP A 137 -9.92 -4.52 1.71
CA ASP A 137 -10.79 -4.41 2.87
C ASP A 137 -10.39 -3.24 3.79
N ALA A 138 -11.22 -2.99 4.79
CA ALA A 138 -11.00 -1.93 5.76
C ALA A 138 -9.70 -2.11 6.55
N ASP A 139 -9.29 -3.35 6.85
CA ASP A 139 -8.07 -3.62 7.63
C ASP A 139 -6.81 -3.27 6.84
N ALA A 140 -6.75 -3.63 5.54
CA ALA A 140 -5.64 -3.26 4.68
C ALA A 140 -5.56 -1.73 4.48
N THR A 141 -6.73 -1.08 4.35
CA THR A 141 -6.82 0.38 4.25
C THR A 141 -6.34 1.04 5.55
N ALA A 142 -6.80 0.57 6.71
CA ALA A 142 -6.37 1.06 8.01
C ALA A 142 -4.87 0.85 8.24
N ALA A 143 -4.33 -0.30 7.83
CA ALA A 143 -2.90 -0.58 7.90
C ALA A 143 -2.08 0.41 7.04
N ALA A 144 -2.53 0.74 5.83
CA ALA A 144 -1.88 1.74 4.99
C ALA A 144 -1.90 3.13 5.63
N ILE A 145 -3.06 3.55 6.15
CA ILE A 145 -3.23 4.85 6.84
C ILE A 145 -2.29 4.92 8.05
N LEU A 146 -2.26 3.88 8.89
CA LEU A 146 -1.41 3.82 10.08
C LEU A 146 0.07 3.84 9.71
N ALA A 147 0.51 3.06 8.73
CA ALA A 147 1.91 3.00 8.33
C ALA A 147 2.39 4.34 7.76
N ILE A 148 1.66 4.90 6.80
CA ILE A 148 2.03 6.17 6.17
C ILE A 148 1.91 7.32 7.17
N GLY A 149 0.81 7.38 7.92
CA GLY A 149 0.56 8.41 8.92
C GLY A 149 1.59 8.42 10.04
N ALA A 150 2.01 7.26 10.54
CA ALA A 150 3.04 7.16 11.57
C ALA A 150 4.38 7.74 11.11
N VAL A 151 4.80 7.47 9.87
CA VAL A 151 6.03 8.03 9.29
C VAL A 151 5.94 9.55 9.16
N ILE A 152 4.79 10.08 8.71
CA ILE A 152 4.55 11.52 8.60
C ILE A 152 4.63 12.20 9.98
N LEU A 153 3.89 11.66 10.96
CA LEU A 153 3.79 12.23 12.31
C LEU A 153 5.11 12.11 13.08
N ALA A 154 5.78 10.97 13.00
CA ALA A 154 7.08 10.76 13.64
C ALA A 154 8.13 11.73 13.12
N ARG A 155 8.13 11.99 11.80
CA ARG A 155 9.03 12.96 11.17
C ARG A 155 8.71 14.40 11.57
N ALA A 156 7.42 14.75 11.62
CA ALA A 156 6.97 16.12 11.90
C ALA A 156 7.06 16.50 13.37
N SER A 157 7.05 15.54 14.30
CA SER A 157 6.96 15.81 15.74
C SER A 157 8.20 16.50 16.31
N GLY A 158 9.39 16.32 15.71
CA GLY A 158 10.67 16.79 16.28
C GLY A 158 11.05 16.12 17.62
N ASP A 159 10.15 15.40 18.25
CA ASP A 159 10.37 14.61 19.47
C ASP A 159 10.67 13.15 19.14
N ARG A 160 11.93 12.75 19.35
CA ARG A 160 12.37 11.37 19.06
C ARG A 160 11.62 10.32 19.86
N ARG A 161 11.28 10.58 21.14
CA ARG A 161 10.57 9.62 21.99
C ARG A 161 9.14 9.41 21.50
N LEU A 162 8.45 10.49 21.16
CA LEU A 162 7.13 10.44 20.57
C LEU A 162 7.16 9.76 19.20
N GLY A 163 8.12 10.12 18.34
CA GLY A 163 8.31 9.48 17.04
C GLY A 163 8.49 7.97 17.13
N ASP A 164 9.40 7.52 18.00
CA ASP A 164 9.63 6.10 18.26
C ASP A 164 8.38 5.39 18.79
N TRP A 165 7.62 6.05 19.65
CA TRP A 165 6.37 5.49 20.18
C TRP A 165 5.31 5.34 19.10
N LEU A 166 5.12 6.35 18.23
CA LEU A 166 4.19 6.33 17.10
C LEU A 166 4.52 5.18 16.14
N LEU A 167 5.79 5.02 15.77
CA LEU A 167 6.23 3.94 14.89
C LEU A 167 5.98 2.56 15.50
N ARG A 168 6.31 2.35 16.78
CA ARG A 168 6.05 1.08 17.47
C ARG A 168 4.56 0.76 17.56
N CYS A 169 3.71 1.76 17.87
CA CYS A 169 2.27 1.58 17.89
C CYS A 169 1.71 1.19 16.53
N ALA A 170 2.11 1.91 15.47
CA ALA A 170 1.69 1.61 14.11
C ALA A 170 2.15 0.21 13.69
N ARG A 171 3.41 -0.15 13.93
CA ARG A 171 3.95 -1.48 13.61
C ARG A 171 3.17 -2.61 14.28
N ARG A 172 2.88 -2.48 15.57
CA ARG A 172 2.08 -3.48 16.31
C ARG A 172 0.67 -3.60 15.75
N THR A 173 0.02 -2.46 15.49
CA THR A 173 -1.37 -2.43 15.05
C THR A 173 -1.52 -2.89 13.60
N THR A 174 -0.64 -2.49 12.69
CA THR A 174 -0.65 -2.96 11.30
C THR A 174 -0.45 -4.47 11.22
N LYS A 175 0.48 -5.04 12.01
CA LYS A 175 0.66 -6.49 12.10
C LYS A 175 -0.59 -7.21 12.63
N ALA A 176 -1.29 -6.64 13.59
CA ALA A 176 -2.53 -7.21 14.11
C ALA A 176 -3.66 -7.20 13.08
N LEU A 177 -3.85 -6.07 12.37
CA LEU A 177 -4.84 -5.92 11.31
C LEU A 177 -4.60 -6.87 10.13
N LEU A 178 -3.35 -7.07 9.76
CA LEU A 178 -2.96 -7.85 8.59
C LEU A 178 -2.80 -9.35 8.88
N LYS A 179 -3.01 -9.82 10.11
CA LYS A 179 -3.04 -11.26 10.40
C LYS A 179 -4.16 -11.94 9.59
N PRO A 180 -3.87 -13.10 8.98
CA PRO A 180 -4.92 -13.87 8.31
C PRO A 180 -6.07 -14.15 9.29
N PRO A 181 -7.34 -14.10 8.85
CA PRO A 181 -8.44 -14.50 9.71
C PRO A 181 -8.20 -15.93 10.19
N VAL A 182 -8.25 -16.13 11.50
CA VAL A 182 -8.21 -17.49 12.07
C VAL A 182 -9.41 -18.22 11.47
N SER A 183 -9.16 -19.22 10.62
CA SER A 183 -10.24 -20.10 10.14
C SER A 183 -10.98 -20.62 11.37
N PRO A 184 -12.30 -20.45 11.48
CA PRO A 184 -13.04 -21.08 12.56
C PRO A 184 -12.73 -22.57 12.49
N ALA A 185 -12.18 -23.11 13.57
CA ALA A 185 -11.92 -24.54 13.69
C ALA A 185 -13.20 -25.26 13.26
N ARG A 186 -13.13 -26.08 12.22
CA ARG A 186 -14.24 -26.95 11.80
C ARG A 186 -14.72 -27.65 13.06
N SER A 187 -15.80 -27.17 13.64
CA SER A 187 -16.48 -27.89 14.70
C SER A 187 -16.77 -29.27 14.12
N LYS A 188 -16.06 -30.27 14.62
CA LYS A 188 -16.36 -31.68 14.34
C LYS A 188 -17.79 -31.88 14.79
N SER A 189 -18.74 -31.75 13.87
CA SER A 189 -20.10 -32.18 14.04
C SER A 189 -20.02 -33.70 14.26
N THR A 190 -19.99 -34.10 15.52
CA THR A 190 -20.27 -35.46 15.96
C THR A 190 -21.75 -35.74 15.66
N SER A 191 -21.98 -36.12 14.40
CA SER A 191 -23.24 -36.73 14.01
C SER A 191 -23.42 -38.03 14.80
N ARG A 192 -24.02 -37.90 15.96
CA ARG A 192 -24.52 -39.01 16.76
C ARG A 192 -25.71 -39.61 16.03
N ARG A 193 -25.41 -40.55 15.11
CA ARG A 193 -26.42 -41.43 14.53
C ARG A 193 -27.15 -42.14 15.66
N LYS A 194 -28.31 -41.64 16.08
CA LYS A 194 -29.29 -42.41 16.84
C LYS A 194 -29.90 -43.43 15.84
N SER A 195 -29.50 -44.68 15.98
CA SER A 195 -30.17 -45.81 15.39
C SER A 195 -31.55 -45.94 16.05
N ALA A 196 -32.61 -45.55 15.37
CA ALA A 196 -33.95 -45.87 15.74
C ALA A 196 -34.26 -47.28 15.20
N ALA A 197 -34.22 -48.24 16.07
CA ALA A 197 -34.66 -49.60 15.82
C ALA A 197 -36.15 -49.59 15.45
N ALA A 198 -36.47 -50.11 14.28
CA ALA A 198 -37.81 -50.32 13.79
C ALA A 198 -38.52 -51.39 14.65
N ARG A 199 -39.52 -50.99 15.43
CA ARG A 199 -40.49 -51.95 15.98
C ARG A 199 -41.65 -52.07 14.99
N ARG A 200 -41.75 -53.24 14.38
CA ARG A 200 -42.85 -53.75 13.60
C ARG A 200 -44.05 -54.01 14.51
N PRO A 201 -45.28 -53.53 14.27
CA PRO A 201 -46.48 -54.07 14.92
C PRO A 201 -47.01 -55.31 14.22
N LYS A 202 -47.33 -56.32 15.02
CA LYS A 202 -47.96 -57.57 14.64
C LYS A 202 -49.38 -57.34 14.10
N ARG A 203 -49.65 -58.01 12.99
CA ARG A 203 -50.97 -58.21 12.34
C ARG A 203 -51.84 -59.05 13.28
N ALA A 204 -53.01 -58.54 13.66
CA ALA A 204 -54.10 -59.35 14.21
C ALA A 204 -55.22 -59.39 13.12
N ALA A 205 -55.45 -60.62 12.69
CA ALA A 205 -56.58 -60.96 11.87
C ALA A 205 -57.84 -61.07 12.75
N ARG A 206 -58.95 -60.65 12.24
CA ARG A 206 -60.23 -61.39 12.37
C ARG A 206 -61.31 -60.85 11.42
N SER A 207 -61.84 -61.83 10.80
CA SER A 207 -62.95 -61.86 9.86
C SER A 207 -64.35 -61.71 10.59
N PRO A 208 -65.43 -62.07 9.95
CA PRO A 208 -66.36 -61.19 9.19
C PRO A 208 -67.78 -61.33 9.76
N GLY A 209 -68.69 -60.65 9.20
CA GLY A 209 -70.07 -60.77 9.45
C GLY A 209 -70.72 -59.39 9.60
N GLY A 210 -71.72 -58.96 8.95
CA GLY A 210 -72.85 -59.61 8.29
C GLY A 210 -74.07 -58.74 8.45
N ARG A 211 -74.72 -58.49 7.35
CA ARG A 211 -76.10 -58.12 7.25
C ARG A 211 -76.59 -56.82 7.99
N ALA A 212 -77.08 -55.85 7.28
CA ALA A 212 -78.42 -55.68 6.74
C ALA A 212 -78.47 -54.47 5.82
#